data_d73d258c037af4ea10cf0bb8e4580b0b
#
_entry.id   d73d258c037af4ea10cf0bb8e4580b0b
#
_cell.length_a   1.000
_cell.length_b   1.000
_cell.length_c   1.000
_cell.angle_alpha   90.00
_cell.angle_beta   90.00
_cell.angle_gamma   90.00
#
_symmetry.space_group_name_H-M   'P 1'
#
loop_
_entity.id
_entity.type
_entity.pdbx_description
1 polymer ?
#
loop_
_entity_poly.entity_id
_entity_poly.type
_entity_poly.pdbx_seq_one_letter_code
_entity_poly.pdbx_strand_id
1 'polypeptide(L)'
;MKRCPQCNRLELDDTLAYCRADGTALISDSGPATTEAGTVKFGSAGVSREIKTGVLPPTITDAGISRTTAQTTVLPLLLPSKNTGEMSKPKRRRAIAAIVAIIAGALLAGFYLHSRGKKTAQIESVAVMPFVNESGNPELEYLSDGMTETLISSLSQLPNLNVKARSSVFRYKGKDTNPQTVGKELNVQAILNGRVVQRGDRLTLSLELINAQTENVIWSDKYDRNQTDLVALQSEVARDVSSKLKTKLSGADEQKLAKTSTTNPEAYKGYLQGRFYWNKREEKDFRKAVEYLNQAIALDPNYALAYAGLADTYALLSTFGFMPPTEGVPKAREFARQAVSLDGGLAEPHTTLGYLSLTYDYDFAGSEREFRRAIELNPNYATAHQWYGEMLLNAGRFDEASAEYRRALELEPLSLPINWDFGRFLYMSRRYDESMAQHKKTIELDPGFARAHRTLAEVYRVKGDYANAVEERAKFFDLIGQPQNATLIRATFAKEGWLGFLRLVTAENSPLRDSNNNWVVAKAYLDLGQKDKAVAELNKAYEVRLSSLCWLKVEPQMDPLRSDPRYTDLLRKMNFPK
;
A
#
# COMPACT_ATOMS: atom_id res chain seq x y z
N MET A 1 0.96 7.47 -41.01
CA MET A 1 0.65 8.14 -39.72
C MET A 1 -0.78 7.84 -39.30
N LYS A 2 -1.00 7.56 -38.06
CA LYS A 2 -2.34 7.28 -37.52
C LYS A 2 -2.70 8.30 -36.46
N ARG A 3 -3.98 8.66 -36.34
CA ARG A 3 -4.49 9.65 -35.41
C ARG A 3 -5.46 9.00 -34.41
N CYS A 4 -5.33 9.34 -33.14
CA CYS A 4 -6.29 8.94 -32.12
C CYS A 4 -7.56 9.81 -32.20
N PRO A 5 -8.74 9.21 -32.38
CA PRO A 5 -9.99 9.99 -32.47
C PRO A 5 -10.42 10.61 -31.13
N GLN A 6 -9.88 10.11 -30.01
CA GLN A 6 -10.28 10.58 -28.69
C GLN A 6 -9.37 11.69 -28.17
N CYS A 7 -8.04 11.54 -28.22
CA CYS A 7 -7.09 12.56 -27.72
C CYS A 7 -6.42 13.38 -28.82
N ASN A 8 -6.75 13.14 -30.09
CA ASN A 8 -6.24 13.83 -31.29
C ASN A 8 -4.72 13.73 -31.50
N ARG A 9 -4.04 12.83 -30.81
CA ARG A 9 -2.61 12.60 -30.93
C ARG A 9 -2.25 11.90 -32.23
N LEU A 10 -1.18 12.37 -32.89
CA LEU A 10 -0.60 11.72 -34.06
C LEU A 10 0.46 10.72 -33.61
N GLU A 11 0.33 9.47 -34.08
CA GLU A 11 1.33 8.43 -33.90
C GLU A 11 2.10 8.23 -35.21
N LEU A 12 3.42 8.36 -35.13
CA LEU A 12 4.31 8.27 -36.30
C LEU A 12 4.65 6.81 -36.65
N ASP A 13 4.38 5.89 -35.73
CA ASP A 13 4.61 4.45 -35.93
C ASP A 13 3.35 3.79 -36.52
N ASP A 14 3.43 3.45 -37.80
CA ASP A 14 2.31 2.86 -38.56
C ASP A 14 1.97 1.42 -38.11
N THR A 15 2.82 0.77 -37.30
CA THR A 15 2.57 -0.57 -36.76
C THR A 15 1.61 -0.56 -35.55
N LEU A 16 1.44 0.59 -34.93
CA LEU A 16 0.55 0.72 -33.76
C LEU A 16 -0.92 0.60 -34.19
N ALA A 17 -1.65 -0.25 -33.49
CA ALA A 17 -3.09 -0.39 -33.64
C ALA A 17 -3.89 0.52 -32.68
N TYR A 18 -3.30 0.91 -31.56
CA TYR A 18 -3.94 1.67 -30.48
C TYR A 18 -3.08 2.84 -30.03
N CYS A 19 -3.73 3.90 -29.56
CA CYS A 19 -3.08 5.10 -29.00
C CYS A 19 -2.33 4.75 -27.70
N ARG A 20 -1.08 5.19 -27.60
CA ARG A 20 -0.24 4.97 -26.40
C ARG A 20 -0.70 5.77 -25.18
N ALA A 21 -1.53 6.81 -25.37
CA ALA A 21 -1.98 7.68 -24.29
C ALA A 21 -3.29 7.21 -23.62
N ASP A 22 -4.22 6.66 -24.41
CA ASP A 22 -5.58 6.34 -23.93
C ASP A 22 -6.11 4.97 -24.37
N GLY A 23 -5.33 4.20 -25.13
CA GLY A 23 -5.71 2.86 -25.58
C GLY A 23 -6.78 2.82 -26.68
N THR A 24 -7.17 3.96 -27.25
CA THR A 24 -8.18 4.04 -28.30
C THR A 24 -7.61 3.55 -29.64
N ALA A 25 -8.40 2.81 -30.45
CA ALA A 25 -7.98 2.36 -31.76
C ALA A 25 -7.64 3.55 -32.67
N LEU A 26 -6.47 3.49 -33.30
CA LEU A 26 -5.96 4.53 -34.19
C LEU A 26 -6.59 4.43 -35.58
N ILE A 27 -6.92 5.58 -36.18
CA ILE A 27 -7.41 5.67 -37.58
C ILE A 27 -6.31 6.21 -38.49
N SER A 28 -6.24 5.68 -39.72
CA SER A 28 -5.28 6.14 -40.74
C SER A 28 -5.64 7.55 -41.22
N ASP A 29 -4.70 8.47 -41.16
CA ASP A 29 -4.85 9.85 -41.62
C ASP A 29 -4.53 9.95 -43.10
N SER A 30 -5.37 9.29 -43.97
CA SER A 30 -5.23 9.31 -45.41
C SER A 30 -6.54 9.77 -46.04
N GLY A 31 -6.64 11.08 -46.28
CA GLY A 31 -7.72 11.67 -47.10
C GLY A 31 -7.79 13.19 -46.98
N PRO A 32 -8.00 13.92 -48.09
CA PRO A 32 -8.08 15.39 -48.05
C PRO A 32 -9.38 15.84 -47.41
N ALA A 33 -9.28 16.93 -46.65
CA ALA A 33 -10.38 17.59 -45.99
C ALA A 33 -11.41 18.11 -47.04
N THR A 34 -12.63 17.58 -47.00
CA THR A 34 -13.79 18.26 -47.58
C THR A 34 -14.78 18.50 -46.43
N THR A 35 -15.01 19.77 -46.19
CA THR A 35 -16.10 20.30 -45.36
C THR A 35 -17.44 20.04 -46.07
N GLU A 36 -18.29 19.20 -45.47
CA GLU A 36 -19.75 19.37 -45.62
C GLU A 36 -20.46 18.74 -44.40
N ALA A 37 -21.33 19.61 -43.81
CA ALA A 37 -22.18 19.25 -42.70
C ALA A 37 -23.32 18.35 -43.17
N GLY A 38 -23.30 17.09 -42.71
CA GLY A 38 -24.36 16.12 -42.93
C GLY A 38 -24.95 15.64 -41.61
N THR A 39 -26.13 16.14 -41.28
CA THR A 39 -26.95 15.70 -40.15
C THR A 39 -27.40 14.24 -40.38
N VAL A 40 -26.93 13.29 -39.64
CA VAL A 40 -27.45 11.93 -39.67
C VAL A 40 -28.48 11.75 -38.56
N LYS A 41 -29.75 11.62 -38.96
CA LYS A 41 -30.86 11.19 -38.11
C LYS A 41 -30.67 9.72 -37.75
N PHE A 42 -30.57 9.41 -36.47
CA PHE A 42 -30.73 8.04 -35.99
C PHE A 42 -32.22 7.71 -35.86
N GLY A 43 -32.67 6.73 -36.62
CA GLY A 43 -33.98 6.13 -36.51
C GLY A 43 -34.10 5.27 -35.28
N SER A 44 -35.16 5.52 -34.52
CA SER A 44 -35.61 4.73 -33.38
C SER A 44 -36.14 3.37 -33.83
N ALA A 45 -35.54 2.28 -33.39
CA ALA A 45 -36.20 0.97 -33.39
C ALA A 45 -36.39 0.55 -31.92
N GLY A 46 -37.62 0.61 -31.48
CA GLY A 46 -38.04 0.18 -30.13
C GLY A 46 -38.06 -1.33 -30.02
N VAL A 47 -37.59 -1.81 -28.87
CA VAL A 47 -38.03 -3.11 -28.33
C VAL A 47 -38.31 -2.88 -26.84
N SER A 48 -39.60 -2.79 -26.55
CA SER A 48 -40.14 -2.89 -25.20
C SER A 48 -39.97 -4.31 -24.69
N ARG A 49 -39.33 -4.46 -23.54
CA ARG A 49 -39.45 -5.68 -22.73
C ARG A 49 -39.93 -5.27 -21.34
N GLU A 50 -41.19 -5.57 -21.08
CA GLU A 50 -41.84 -5.48 -19.77
C GLU A 50 -41.13 -6.41 -18.77
N ILE A 51 -40.69 -5.83 -17.65
CA ILE A 51 -40.27 -6.61 -16.49
C ILE A 51 -41.48 -6.67 -15.55
N LYS A 52 -42.08 -7.86 -15.42
CA LYS A 52 -43.12 -8.18 -14.44
C LYS A 52 -42.53 -8.10 -13.02
N THR A 53 -43.10 -7.24 -12.21
CA THR A 53 -42.90 -7.21 -10.76
C THR A 53 -43.57 -8.43 -10.12
N GLY A 54 -42.75 -9.32 -9.57
CA GLY A 54 -43.23 -10.43 -8.74
C GLY A 54 -43.55 -9.96 -7.33
N VAL A 55 -44.78 -10.18 -6.93
CA VAL A 55 -45.32 -9.97 -5.58
C VAL A 55 -44.79 -11.07 -4.67
N LEU A 56 -44.18 -10.71 -3.55
CA LEU A 56 -43.85 -11.65 -2.46
C LEU A 56 -45.04 -11.90 -1.56
N PRO A 57 -45.29 -13.15 -1.11
CA PRO A 57 -46.39 -13.48 -0.21
C PRO A 57 -46.08 -13.06 1.24
N PRO A 58 -47.15 -12.82 2.06
CA PRO A 58 -47.00 -12.39 3.45
C PRO A 58 -46.71 -13.54 4.37
N THR A 59 -45.72 -13.41 5.23
CA THR A 59 -45.47 -14.33 6.34
C THR A 59 -46.35 -13.93 7.53
N ILE A 60 -47.23 -14.84 7.94
CA ILE A 60 -48.06 -14.78 9.16
C ILE A 60 -47.17 -15.25 10.32
N THR A 61 -47.04 -14.43 11.35
CA THR A 61 -46.73 -14.91 12.72
C THR A 61 -47.60 -14.16 13.70
N ASP A 62 -48.45 -14.93 14.33
CA ASP A 62 -49.40 -14.60 15.37
C ASP A 62 -48.69 -14.44 16.71
N ALA A 63 -48.87 -13.33 17.40
CA ALA A 63 -48.66 -13.23 18.85
C ALA A 63 -49.48 -12.07 19.38
N GLY A 64 -50.54 -12.42 20.09
CA GLY A 64 -51.52 -11.53 20.65
C GLY A 64 -50.99 -10.59 21.71
N ILE A 65 -51.42 -9.36 21.63
CA ILE A 65 -51.41 -8.41 22.76
C ILE A 65 -52.75 -7.70 22.82
N SER A 66 -53.37 -7.82 24.00
CA SER A 66 -54.66 -7.31 24.41
C SER A 66 -54.86 -5.83 24.10
N ARG A 67 -56.01 -5.53 23.51
CA ARG A 67 -56.56 -4.18 23.39
C ARG A 67 -57.08 -3.71 24.74
N THR A 68 -56.49 -2.67 25.30
CA THR A 68 -57.14 -1.89 26.37
C THR A 68 -57.73 -0.64 25.70
N THR A 69 -59.05 -0.61 25.66
CA THR A 69 -59.86 0.51 25.20
C THR A 69 -59.74 1.67 26.23
N ALA A 70 -59.10 2.76 25.87
CA ALA A 70 -59.21 4.00 26.64
C ALA A 70 -60.46 4.76 26.18
N GLN A 71 -61.39 4.91 27.10
CA GLN A 71 -62.58 5.75 26.92
C GLN A 71 -62.19 7.21 26.80
N THR A 72 -62.68 7.84 25.73
CA THR A 72 -62.61 9.29 25.56
C THR A 72 -63.65 9.96 26.45
N THR A 73 -63.25 10.54 27.55
CA THR A 73 -64.10 11.37 28.42
C THR A 73 -64.11 12.78 27.87
N VAL A 74 -65.27 13.23 27.36
CA VAL A 74 -65.53 14.61 26.98
C VAL A 74 -65.69 15.43 28.26
N LEU A 75 -64.80 16.38 28.50
CA LEU A 75 -64.92 17.38 29.58
C LEU A 75 -65.80 18.53 29.10
N PRO A 76 -66.78 18.97 29.86
CA PRO A 76 -67.60 20.14 29.51
C PRO A 76 -66.83 21.43 29.69
N LEU A 77 -66.96 22.32 28.72
CA LEU A 77 -66.50 23.70 28.80
C LEU A 77 -67.18 24.47 29.93
N LEU A 78 -66.47 24.69 31.02
CA LEU A 78 -66.87 25.67 32.03
C LEU A 78 -66.19 27.00 31.73
N LEU A 79 -66.99 28.00 31.39
CA LEU A 79 -66.57 29.38 31.29
C LEU A 79 -66.07 29.89 32.64
N PRO A 80 -64.89 30.54 32.73
CA PRO A 80 -64.38 31.04 33.98
C PRO A 80 -65.16 32.31 34.42
N SER A 81 -65.77 32.17 35.58
CA SER A 81 -66.28 33.32 36.35
C SER A 81 -65.13 34.26 36.69
N LYS A 82 -65.34 35.57 36.41
CA LYS A 82 -64.46 36.65 36.85
C LYS A 82 -64.38 36.70 38.37
N ASN A 83 -63.24 36.23 38.91
CA ASN A 83 -62.81 36.60 40.25
C ASN A 83 -61.50 37.38 40.12
N THR A 84 -61.58 38.67 40.31
CA THR A 84 -60.49 39.60 40.48
C THR A 84 -59.88 39.36 41.88
N GLY A 85 -58.92 38.44 41.95
CA GLY A 85 -58.08 38.28 43.11
C GLY A 85 -56.75 38.99 42.87
N GLU A 86 -56.53 40.12 43.50
CA GLU A 86 -55.23 40.82 43.53
C GLU A 86 -54.13 39.87 44.03
N MET A 87 -53.26 39.46 43.11
CA MET A 87 -52.03 38.75 43.49
C MET A 87 -51.07 39.69 44.19
N SER A 88 -50.80 39.42 45.45
CA SER A 88 -49.89 40.17 46.32
C SER A 88 -48.48 40.30 45.69
N LYS A 89 -47.93 41.51 45.68
CA LYS A 89 -46.65 41.92 45.06
C LYS A 89 -45.44 41.00 45.30
N PRO A 90 -45.29 40.23 46.42
CA PRO A 90 -44.14 39.33 46.60
C PRO A 90 -44.16 38.05 45.75
N LYS A 91 -45.33 37.51 45.36
CA LYS A 91 -45.40 36.30 44.52
C LYS A 91 -45.04 36.58 43.03
N ARG A 92 -45.35 37.77 42.52
CA ARG A 92 -44.99 38.19 41.16
C ARG A 92 -43.48 38.39 40.99
N ARG A 93 -42.77 38.91 42.00
CA ARG A 93 -41.30 39.05 41.99
C ARG A 93 -40.58 37.68 42.04
N ARG A 94 -41.10 36.69 42.76
CA ARG A 94 -40.57 35.32 42.79
C ARG A 94 -40.81 34.58 41.45
N ALA A 95 -41.94 34.77 40.80
CA ALA A 95 -42.21 34.20 39.48
C ALA A 95 -41.31 34.81 38.40
N ILE A 96 -41.08 36.14 38.41
CA ILE A 96 -40.16 36.80 37.48
C ILE A 96 -38.71 36.34 37.72
N ALA A 97 -38.29 36.21 38.98
CA ALA A 97 -36.94 35.70 39.32
C ALA A 97 -36.73 34.25 38.85
N ALA A 98 -37.76 33.39 38.94
CA ALA A 98 -37.70 32.02 38.46
C ALA A 98 -37.60 31.95 36.91
N ILE A 99 -38.34 32.78 36.20
CA ILE A 99 -38.26 32.87 34.73
C ILE A 99 -36.89 33.38 34.25
N VAL A 100 -36.35 34.43 34.92
CA VAL A 100 -34.99 34.92 34.62
C VAL A 100 -33.93 33.88 34.88
N ALA A 101 -34.05 33.10 36.00
CA ALA A 101 -33.12 32.00 36.29
C ALA A 101 -33.18 30.86 35.24
N ILE A 102 -34.40 30.52 34.75
CA ILE A 102 -34.57 29.52 33.68
C ILE A 102 -33.96 30.00 32.35
N ILE A 103 -34.19 31.28 32.00
CA ILE A 103 -33.62 31.87 30.77
C ILE A 103 -32.08 31.94 30.87
N ALA A 104 -31.54 32.36 32.02
CA ALA A 104 -30.10 32.38 32.28
C ALA A 104 -29.50 30.96 32.22
N GLY A 105 -30.19 29.97 32.82
CA GLY A 105 -29.80 28.54 32.71
C GLY A 105 -29.81 28.00 31.31
N ALA A 106 -30.85 28.37 30.49
CA ALA A 106 -30.93 27.97 29.08
C ALA A 106 -29.85 28.64 28.22
N LEU A 107 -29.52 29.91 28.51
CA LEU A 107 -28.44 30.62 27.80
C LEU A 107 -27.05 30.05 28.20
N LEU A 108 -26.84 29.74 29.45
CA LEU A 108 -25.62 29.07 29.91
C LEU A 108 -25.49 27.65 29.34
N ALA A 109 -26.57 26.89 29.31
CA ALA A 109 -26.59 25.56 28.69
C ALA A 109 -26.38 25.65 27.16
N GLY A 110 -27.01 26.62 26.49
CA GLY A 110 -26.78 26.89 25.07
C GLY A 110 -25.34 27.32 24.77
N PHE A 111 -24.76 28.20 25.59
CA PHE A 111 -23.35 28.58 25.49
C PHE A 111 -22.42 27.42 25.78
N TYR A 112 -22.71 26.60 26.79
CA TYR A 112 -21.94 25.40 27.13
C TYR A 112 -22.01 24.33 26.03
N LEU A 113 -23.18 24.11 25.44
CA LEU A 113 -23.36 23.19 24.30
C LEU A 113 -22.70 23.75 23.03
N HIS A 114 -22.77 25.06 22.79
CA HIS A 114 -22.09 25.71 21.67
C HIS A 114 -20.56 25.71 21.83
N SER A 115 -20.05 25.90 23.04
CA SER A 115 -18.61 25.83 23.31
C SER A 115 -18.06 24.38 23.27
N ARG A 116 -18.86 23.36 23.56
CA ARG A 116 -18.50 21.94 23.34
C ARG A 116 -18.43 21.56 21.85
N GLY A 117 -19.17 22.24 20.97
CA GLY A 117 -19.19 21.95 19.53
C GLY A 117 -17.92 22.38 18.77
N LYS A 118 -17.00 23.14 19.37
CA LYS A 118 -15.76 23.59 18.74
C LYS A 118 -14.50 22.95 19.34
N LYS A 119 -14.53 21.68 19.67
CA LYS A 119 -13.28 20.94 19.66
C LYS A 119 -12.88 20.79 18.20
N THR A 120 -11.95 21.64 17.74
CA THR A 120 -11.28 21.43 16.45
C THR A 120 -10.77 19.99 16.48
N ALA A 121 -11.40 19.13 15.65
CA ALA A 121 -11.06 17.72 15.60
C ALA A 121 -9.56 17.60 15.28
N GLN A 122 -8.84 16.88 16.11
CA GLN A 122 -7.45 16.51 15.84
C GLN A 122 -7.43 15.69 14.54
N ILE A 123 -6.53 16.02 13.65
CA ILE A 123 -6.33 15.24 12.42
C ILE A 123 -5.42 14.07 12.77
N GLU A 124 -5.95 12.86 12.66
CA GLU A 124 -5.27 11.62 13.03
C GLU A 124 -4.73 10.85 11.82
N SER A 125 -5.05 11.31 10.60
CA SER A 125 -4.57 10.66 9.37
C SER A 125 -4.32 11.66 8.25
N VAL A 126 -3.19 11.49 7.54
CA VAL A 126 -2.75 12.37 6.46
C VAL A 126 -2.15 11.57 5.30
N ALA A 127 -2.39 12.03 4.08
CA ALA A 127 -1.66 11.63 2.88
C ALA A 127 -0.79 12.80 2.40
N VAL A 128 0.52 12.61 2.34
CA VAL A 128 1.45 13.54 1.70
C VAL A 128 1.54 13.15 0.23
N MET A 129 0.92 13.95 -0.64
CA MET A 129 0.91 13.68 -2.07
C MET A 129 2.29 13.90 -2.70
N PRO A 130 2.62 13.21 -3.80
CA PRO A 130 3.87 13.46 -4.52
C PRO A 130 3.99 14.93 -4.88
N PHE A 131 5.06 15.59 -4.44
CA PHE A 131 5.28 16.99 -4.76
C PHE A 131 5.52 17.16 -6.25
N VAL A 132 4.93 18.19 -6.81
CA VAL A 132 5.02 18.48 -8.24
C VAL A 132 6.31 19.27 -8.51
N ASN A 133 7.15 18.78 -9.44
CA ASN A 133 8.30 19.50 -9.91
C ASN A 133 7.87 20.53 -10.97
N GLU A 134 7.80 21.80 -10.59
CA GLU A 134 7.49 22.92 -11.49
C GLU A 134 8.76 23.66 -11.98
N SER A 135 9.94 23.07 -11.78
CA SER A 135 11.22 23.67 -12.20
C SER A 135 11.43 23.66 -13.71
N GLY A 136 10.64 22.91 -14.47
CA GLY A 136 10.82 22.70 -15.91
C GLY A 136 11.99 21.78 -16.28
N ASN A 137 12.74 21.27 -15.31
CA ASN A 137 13.84 20.35 -15.50
C ASN A 137 13.50 18.96 -14.94
N PRO A 138 13.31 17.92 -15.80
CA PRO A 138 13.04 16.56 -15.35
C PRO A 138 14.13 15.92 -14.48
N GLU A 139 15.37 16.39 -14.61
CA GLU A 139 16.50 15.89 -13.79
C GLU A 139 16.34 16.22 -12.31
N LEU A 140 15.48 17.18 -11.96
CA LEU A 140 15.17 17.57 -10.58
C LEU A 140 14.01 16.78 -9.96
N GLU A 141 13.46 15.80 -10.68
CA GLU A 141 12.36 14.97 -10.20
C GLU A 141 12.71 14.21 -8.90
N TYR A 142 13.97 13.79 -8.74
CA TYR A 142 14.45 13.17 -7.52
C TYR A 142 14.28 14.06 -6.29
N LEU A 143 14.33 15.39 -6.46
CA LEU A 143 14.21 16.33 -5.34
C LEU A 143 12.78 16.40 -4.82
N SER A 144 11.79 16.56 -5.71
CA SER A 144 10.37 16.56 -5.34
C SER A 144 9.92 15.21 -4.75
N ASP A 145 10.33 14.11 -5.37
CA ASP A 145 10.05 12.76 -4.91
C ASP A 145 10.71 12.46 -3.55
N GLY A 146 12.00 12.83 -3.44
CA GLY A 146 12.76 12.61 -2.23
C GLY A 146 12.26 13.45 -1.05
N MET A 147 11.92 14.72 -1.26
CA MET A 147 11.30 15.57 -0.22
C MET A 147 9.96 15.02 0.24
N THR A 148 9.15 14.51 -0.68
CA THR A 148 7.89 13.83 -0.33
C THR A 148 8.16 12.61 0.56
N GLU A 149 9.07 11.73 0.15
CA GLU A 149 9.40 10.50 0.86
C GLU A 149 9.97 10.77 2.25
N THR A 150 10.88 11.72 2.38
CA THR A 150 11.48 12.07 3.68
C THR A 150 10.47 12.72 4.61
N LEU A 151 9.53 13.52 4.10
CA LEU A 151 8.45 14.07 4.93
C LEU A 151 7.48 12.97 5.39
N ILE A 152 7.11 12.03 4.52
CA ILE A 152 6.34 10.84 4.90
C ILE A 152 7.06 10.09 6.03
N SER A 153 8.36 9.81 5.88
CA SER A 153 9.16 9.11 6.88
C SER A 153 9.19 9.86 8.22
N SER A 154 9.44 11.16 8.20
CA SER A 154 9.49 11.99 9.42
C SER A 154 8.15 12.02 10.16
N LEU A 155 7.04 12.23 9.44
CA LEU A 155 5.71 12.26 10.02
C LEU A 155 5.24 10.88 10.52
N SER A 156 5.68 9.78 9.87
CA SER A 156 5.29 8.42 10.26
C SER A 156 5.86 7.97 11.61
N GLN A 157 6.90 8.64 12.10
CA GLN A 157 7.47 8.39 13.43
C GLN A 157 6.58 8.91 14.58
N LEU A 158 5.54 9.70 14.26
CA LEU A 158 4.60 10.24 15.24
C LEU A 158 3.54 9.19 15.60
N PRO A 159 3.46 8.74 16.86
CA PRO A 159 2.65 7.57 17.23
C PRO A 159 1.13 7.79 17.07
N ASN A 160 0.67 9.04 17.08
CA ASN A 160 -0.76 9.39 17.00
C ASN A 160 -1.17 9.94 15.62
N LEU A 161 -0.35 9.77 14.60
CA LEU A 161 -0.62 10.23 13.24
C LEU A 161 -0.47 9.06 12.26
N ASN A 162 -1.56 8.67 11.61
CA ASN A 162 -1.54 7.68 10.53
C ASN A 162 -1.13 8.38 9.24
N VAL A 163 0.11 8.19 8.83
CA VAL A 163 0.66 8.75 7.58
C VAL A 163 0.63 7.68 6.51
N LYS A 164 0.03 7.99 5.35
CA LYS A 164 0.04 7.06 4.23
C LYS A 164 1.40 6.98 3.59
N ALA A 165 1.86 5.75 3.37
CA ALA A 165 3.19 5.54 2.85
C ALA A 165 3.31 5.92 1.36
N ARG A 166 4.55 6.06 0.93
CA ARG A 166 4.94 6.44 -0.43
C ARG A 166 4.24 5.62 -1.52
N SER A 167 4.22 4.30 -1.40
CA SER A 167 3.63 3.39 -2.38
C SER A 167 2.13 3.65 -2.65
N SER A 168 1.40 4.09 -1.62
CA SER A 168 -0.03 4.41 -1.73
C SER A 168 -0.29 5.75 -2.41
N VAL A 169 0.56 6.76 -2.18
CA VAL A 169 0.34 8.11 -2.69
C VAL A 169 0.96 8.33 -4.08
N PHE A 170 2.08 7.66 -4.40
CA PHE A 170 2.77 7.85 -5.69
C PHE A 170 2.01 7.32 -6.91
N ARG A 171 0.99 6.49 -6.72
CA ARG A 171 0.06 6.12 -7.81
C ARG A 171 -0.75 7.30 -8.36
N TYR A 172 -0.85 8.39 -7.61
CA TYR A 172 -1.51 9.63 -8.03
C TYR A 172 -0.56 10.62 -8.70
N LYS A 173 0.73 10.30 -8.78
CA LYS A 173 1.72 11.17 -9.41
C LYS A 173 1.36 11.48 -10.87
N GLY A 174 1.34 12.77 -11.21
CA GLY A 174 0.98 13.24 -12.56
C GLY A 174 -0.49 13.12 -12.92
N LYS A 175 -1.36 12.76 -11.97
CA LYS A 175 -2.82 12.70 -12.17
C LYS A 175 -3.48 13.90 -11.51
N ASP A 176 -4.46 14.48 -12.22
CA ASP A 176 -5.37 15.42 -11.60
C ASP A 176 -6.38 14.66 -10.75
N THR A 177 -6.34 14.88 -9.45
CA THR A 177 -7.15 14.11 -8.50
C THR A 177 -7.89 15.01 -7.54
N ASN A 178 -9.19 14.73 -7.36
CA ASN A 178 -10.01 15.44 -6.40
C ASN A 178 -9.67 14.99 -4.96
N PRO A 179 -9.43 15.92 -4.01
CA PRO A 179 -9.07 15.61 -2.63
C PRO A 179 -10.06 14.67 -1.92
N GLN A 180 -11.36 14.82 -2.18
CA GLN A 180 -12.40 13.99 -1.58
C GLN A 180 -12.31 12.52 -2.03
N THR A 181 -12.00 12.30 -3.32
CA THR A 181 -11.79 10.96 -3.88
C THR A 181 -10.57 10.31 -3.26
N VAL A 182 -9.42 11.01 -3.26
CA VAL A 182 -8.17 10.53 -2.63
C VAL A 182 -8.38 10.27 -1.14
N GLY A 183 -9.07 11.17 -0.44
CA GLY A 183 -9.37 11.02 0.98
C GLY A 183 -10.18 9.76 1.30
N LYS A 184 -11.15 9.41 0.45
CA LYS A 184 -11.95 8.18 0.57
C LYS A 184 -11.13 6.93 0.24
N GLU A 185 -10.39 6.94 -0.88
CA GLU A 185 -9.59 5.79 -1.31
C GLU A 185 -8.46 5.45 -0.33
N LEU A 186 -7.80 6.47 0.21
CA LEU A 186 -6.72 6.32 1.18
C LEU A 186 -7.21 6.26 2.64
N ASN A 187 -8.49 6.54 2.89
CA ASN A 187 -9.06 6.66 4.24
C ASN A 187 -8.24 7.62 5.12
N VAL A 188 -8.14 8.89 4.68
CA VAL A 188 -7.44 9.97 5.39
C VAL A 188 -8.33 11.19 5.59
N GLN A 189 -8.05 11.94 6.68
CA GLN A 189 -8.77 13.16 7.04
C GLN A 189 -8.17 14.41 6.38
N ALA A 190 -6.86 14.37 6.07
CA ALA A 190 -6.17 15.48 5.45
C ALA A 190 -5.25 15.03 4.31
N ILE A 191 -5.03 15.94 3.37
CA ILE A 191 -4.14 15.78 2.22
C ILE A 191 -3.17 16.95 2.23
N LEU A 192 -1.88 16.65 2.16
CA LEU A 192 -0.82 17.64 2.01
C LEU A 192 -0.32 17.60 0.57
N ASN A 193 -0.56 18.68 -0.18
CA ASN A 193 0.00 18.92 -1.51
C ASN A 193 1.27 19.75 -1.41
N GLY A 194 2.19 19.55 -2.35
CA GLY A 194 3.42 20.31 -2.44
C GLY A 194 3.85 20.60 -3.87
N ARG A 195 4.49 21.74 -4.09
CA ARG A 195 5.12 22.14 -5.36
C ARG A 195 6.53 22.62 -5.12
N VAL A 196 7.46 22.12 -5.90
CA VAL A 196 8.89 22.42 -5.82
C VAL A 196 9.31 23.16 -7.08
N VAL A 197 9.90 24.33 -6.90
CA VAL A 197 10.49 25.12 -7.98
C VAL A 197 11.94 25.40 -7.64
N GLN A 198 12.87 24.97 -8.47
CA GLN A 198 14.27 25.33 -8.35
C GLN A 198 14.66 26.29 -9.48
N ARG A 199 15.30 27.40 -9.12
CA ARG A 199 15.86 28.39 -10.05
C ARG A 199 17.26 28.75 -9.60
N GLY A 200 18.28 28.23 -10.32
CA GLY A 200 19.67 28.31 -9.86
C GLY A 200 19.83 27.66 -8.49
N ASP A 201 20.42 28.38 -7.54
CA ASP A 201 20.64 27.90 -6.17
C ASP A 201 19.45 28.09 -5.23
N ARG A 202 18.35 28.68 -5.70
CA ARG A 202 17.16 28.91 -4.89
C ARG A 202 16.13 27.83 -5.12
N LEU A 203 15.62 27.32 -4.01
CA LEU A 203 14.54 26.35 -3.93
C LEU A 203 13.32 27.01 -3.29
N THR A 204 12.20 26.96 -3.98
CA THR A 204 10.89 27.35 -3.45
C THR A 204 10.03 26.12 -3.26
N LEU A 205 9.57 25.88 -2.04
CA LEU A 205 8.60 24.83 -1.70
C LEU A 205 7.29 25.52 -1.28
N SER A 206 6.20 25.23 -1.99
CA SER A 206 4.86 25.68 -1.63
C SER A 206 4.06 24.49 -1.13
N LEU A 207 3.45 24.59 0.05
CA LEU A 207 2.68 23.52 0.69
C LEU A 207 1.23 23.99 0.93
N GLU A 208 0.31 23.04 0.81
CA GLU A 208 -1.10 23.25 1.08
C GLU A 208 -1.69 22.00 1.77
N LEU A 209 -2.20 22.19 2.99
CA LEU A 209 -2.90 21.17 3.77
C LEU A 209 -4.40 21.35 3.61
N ILE A 210 -5.08 20.33 3.10
CA ILE A 210 -6.50 20.36 2.74
C ILE A 210 -7.26 19.35 3.58
N ASN A 211 -8.43 19.71 4.07
CA ASN A 211 -9.37 18.76 4.66
C ASN A 211 -9.95 17.87 3.55
N ALA A 212 -9.74 16.56 3.65
CA ALA A 212 -10.13 15.62 2.60
C ALA A 212 -11.66 15.48 2.41
N GLN A 213 -12.48 15.84 3.40
CA GLN A 213 -13.93 15.74 3.31
C GLN A 213 -14.58 17.02 2.79
N THR A 214 -14.09 18.18 3.26
CA THR A 214 -14.70 19.49 2.98
C THR A 214 -13.99 20.26 1.88
N GLU A 215 -12.84 19.78 1.43
CA GLU A 215 -11.94 20.42 0.45
C GLU A 215 -11.43 21.81 0.89
N ASN A 216 -11.70 22.20 2.14
CA ASN A 216 -11.22 23.46 2.66
C ASN A 216 -9.72 23.40 2.97
N VAL A 217 -9.02 24.48 2.59
CA VAL A 217 -7.61 24.67 2.98
C VAL A 217 -7.55 24.90 4.48
N ILE A 218 -6.81 24.03 5.18
CA ILE A 218 -6.54 24.14 6.62
C ILE A 218 -5.37 25.10 6.86
N TRP A 219 -4.37 25.00 6.00
CA TRP A 219 -3.15 25.77 6.06
C TRP A 219 -2.41 25.74 4.73
N SER A 220 -1.71 26.82 4.40
CA SER A 220 -0.75 26.90 3.30
C SER A 220 0.45 27.75 3.71
N ASP A 221 1.63 27.41 3.18
CA ASP A 221 2.84 28.17 3.40
C ASP A 221 3.79 28.04 2.21
N LYS A 222 4.77 28.97 2.15
CA LYS A 222 5.76 29.02 1.10
C LYS A 222 7.14 29.26 1.70
N TYR A 223 8.02 28.32 1.46
CA TYR A 223 9.43 28.36 1.89
C TYR A 223 10.31 28.73 0.71
N ASP A 224 11.16 29.72 0.89
CA ASP A 224 12.15 30.13 -0.10
C ASP A 224 13.53 30.06 0.56
N ARG A 225 14.36 29.09 0.15
CA ARG A 225 15.64 28.73 0.76
C ARG A 225 16.72 28.53 -0.30
N ASN A 226 17.98 28.60 0.10
CA ASN A 226 19.08 28.13 -0.74
C ASN A 226 19.18 26.61 -0.70
N GLN A 227 19.75 25.98 -1.73
CA GLN A 227 19.97 24.53 -1.74
C GLN A 227 20.83 24.04 -0.55
N THR A 228 21.74 24.87 -0.05
CA THR A 228 22.53 24.59 1.15
C THR A 228 21.68 24.40 2.39
N ASP A 229 20.46 24.93 2.42
CA ASP A 229 19.56 24.90 3.57
C ASP A 229 18.52 23.78 3.48
N LEU A 230 18.65 22.88 2.48
CA LEU A 230 17.68 21.83 2.16
C LEU A 230 17.39 20.91 3.36
N VAL A 231 18.40 20.56 4.14
CA VAL A 231 18.26 19.73 5.34
C VAL A 231 17.47 20.44 6.44
N ALA A 232 17.78 21.72 6.68
CA ALA A 232 17.08 22.54 7.67
C ALA A 232 15.61 22.76 7.25
N LEU A 233 15.37 22.99 5.95
CA LEU A 233 14.04 23.13 5.37
C LEU A 233 13.17 21.88 5.64
N GLN A 234 13.71 20.68 5.47
CA GLN A 234 12.97 19.45 5.74
C GLN A 234 12.49 19.37 7.19
N SER A 235 13.37 19.66 8.15
CA SER A 235 13.01 19.64 9.58
C SER A 235 12.02 20.73 9.95
N GLU A 236 12.15 21.91 9.35
CA GLU A 236 11.20 23.03 9.49
C GLU A 236 9.79 22.61 9.02
N VAL A 237 9.71 22.10 7.80
CA VAL A 237 8.44 21.62 7.19
C VAL A 237 7.78 20.52 8.02
N ALA A 238 8.54 19.53 8.47
CA ALA A 238 7.99 18.43 9.28
C ALA A 238 7.38 18.94 10.60
N ARG A 239 8.02 19.90 11.28
CA ARG A 239 7.49 20.55 12.50
C ARG A 239 6.24 21.38 12.23
N ASP A 240 6.26 22.19 11.15
CA ASP A 240 5.14 23.06 10.82
C ASP A 240 3.89 22.25 10.47
N VAL A 241 4.03 21.24 9.61
CA VAL A 241 2.94 20.33 9.24
C VAL A 241 2.38 19.62 10.49
N SER A 242 3.26 19.07 11.35
CA SER A 242 2.84 18.41 12.60
C SER A 242 2.04 19.34 13.51
N SER A 243 2.50 20.58 13.66
CA SER A 243 1.82 21.63 14.42
C SER A 243 0.43 21.94 13.86
N LYS A 244 0.30 22.02 12.53
CA LYS A 244 -0.97 22.32 11.86
C LYS A 244 -1.97 21.16 11.89
N LEU A 245 -1.47 19.93 11.90
CA LEU A 245 -2.29 18.73 12.13
C LEU A 245 -2.81 18.65 13.58
N LYS A 246 -2.36 19.55 14.45
CA LYS A 246 -2.72 19.58 15.88
C LYS A 246 -2.38 18.29 16.62
N THR A 247 -1.37 17.60 16.17
CA THR A 247 -0.83 16.42 16.82
C THR A 247 -0.25 16.86 18.16
N LYS A 248 -0.68 16.23 19.26
CA LYS A 248 -0.08 16.47 20.57
C LYS A 248 1.29 15.80 20.58
N LEU A 249 2.33 16.57 20.38
CA LEU A 249 3.70 16.10 20.44
C LEU A 249 4.17 16.02 21.89
N SER A 250 4.82 14.94 22.24
CA SER A 250 5.66 14.89 23.45
C SER A 250 7.01 15.55 23.16
N GLY A 251 7.75 15.95 24.20
CA GLY A 251 9.10 16.47 24.01
C GLY A 251 10.03 15.50 23.27
N ALA A 252 9.82 14.20 23.41
CA ALA A 252 10.54 13.17 22.66
C ALA A 252 10.16 13.16 21.17
N ASP A 253 8.89 13.39 20.83
CA ASP A 253 8.43 13.48 19.44
C ASP A 253 8.99 14.74 18.76
N GLU A 254 9.01 15.86 19.47
CA GLU A 254 9.63 17.10 18.98
C GLU A 254 11.13 16.91 18.69
N GLN A 255 11.84 16.19 19.57
CA GLN A 255 13.26 15.84 19.34
C GLN A 255 13.44 14.95 18.12
N LYS A 256 12.56 13.96 17.88
CA LYS A 256 12.60 13.11 16.69
C LYS A 256 12.43 13.93 15.42
N LEU A 257 11.45 14.84 15.37
CA LEU A 257 11.21 15.72 14.22
C LEU A 257 12.34 16.75 14.01
N ALA A 258 13.00 17.18 15.06
CA ALA A 258 14.12 18.10 14.98
C ALA A 258 15.45 17.44 14.60
N LYS A 259 15.52 16.09 14.69
CA LYS A 259 16.74 15.34 14.38
C LYS A 259 17.02 15.40 12.89
N THR A 260 18.13 16.01 12.54
CA THR A 260 18.67 15.99 11.17
C THR A 260 19.55 14.76 11.00
N SER A 261 19.31 13.99 9.94
CA SER A 261 20.08 12.76 9.67
C SER A 261 21.49 13.04 9.14
N THR A 262 21.71 14.23 8.60
CA THR A 262 23.02 14.76 8.14
C THR A 262 22.98 16.28 8.21
N THR A 263 24.12 16.92 8.28
CA THR A 263 24.26 18.39 8.14
C THR A 263 24.84 18.77 6.78
N ASN A 264 25.25 17.79 5.97
CA ASN A 264 25.84 18.01 4.65
C ASN A 264 24.76 17.99 3.55
N PRO A 265 24.49 19.14 2.87
CA PRO A 265 23.45 19.23 1.84
C PRO A 265 23.70 18.31 0.64
N GLU A 266 24.96 18.16 0.23
CA GLU A 266 25.31 17.31 -0.92
C GLU A 266 25.20 15.83 -0.56
N ALA A 267 25.53 15.42 0.67
CA ALA A 267 25.26 14.07 1.16
C ALA A 267 23.75 13.77 1.17
N TYR A 268 22.94 14.73 1.63
CA TYR A 268 21.48 14.60 1.61
C TYR A 268 20.95 14.47 0.18
N LYS A 269 21.44 15.28 -0.76
CA LYS A 269 21.08 15.19 -2.17
C LYS A 269 21.43 13.82 -2.78
N GLY A 270 22.64 13.32 -2.51
CA GLY A 270 23.05 11.97 -2.92
C GLY A 270 22.11 10.88 -2.36
N TYR A 271 21.70 11.00 -1.10
CA TYR A 271 20.71 10.10 -0.50
C TYR A 271 19.35 10.16 -1.22
N LEU A 272 18.83 11.36 -1.51
CA LEU A 272 17.56 11.50 -2.26
C LEU A 272 17.65 10.88 -3.65
N GLN A 273 18.77 11.05 -4.36
CA GLN A 273 19.02 10.41 -5.66
C GLN A 273 19.07 8.88 -5.51
N GLY A 274 19.77 8.38 -4.50
CA GLY A 274 19.83 6.96 -4.19
C GLY A 274 18.44 6.36 -3.96
N ARG A 275 17.61 7.01 -3.15
CA ARG A 275 16.23 6.60 -2.88
C ARG A 275 15.34 6.68 -4.13
N PHE A 276 15.49 7.71 -4.94
CA PHE A 276 14.77 7.85 -6.20
C PHE A 276 15.03 6.68 -7.15
N TYR A 277 16.30 6.30 -7.34
CA TYR A 277 16.64 5.15 -8.17
C TYR A 277 16.24 3.83 -7.53
N TRP A 278 16.40 3.65 -6.23
CA TRP A 278 15.96 2.46 -5.50
C TRP A 278 14.46 2.17 -5.70
N ASN A 279 13.63 3.20 -5.76
CA ASN A 279 12.19 3.07 -5.94
C ASN A 279 11.76 2.58 -7.33
N LYS A 280 12.62 2.66 -8.35
CA LYS A 280 12.31 2.18 -9.72
C LYS A 280 12.34 0.66 -9.84
N ARG A 281 13.01 -0.04 -8.92
CA ARG A 281 13.02 -1.52 -8.80
C ARG A 281 13.62 -2.28 -9.98
N GLU A 282 14.38 -1.63 -10.86
CA GLU A 282 15.11 -2.26 -11.95
C GLU A 282 16.59 -2.47 -11.58
N GLU A 283 17.25 -3.49 -12.15
CA GLU A 283 18.66 -3.78 -11.85
C GLU A 283 19.57 -2.58 -12.07
N LYS A 284 19.45 -1.93 -13.24
CA LYS A 284 20.25 -0.75 -13.59
C LYS A 284 20.06 0.40 -12.60
N ASP A 285 18.83 0.55 -12.08
CA ASP A 285 18.50 1.61 -11.14
C ASP A 285 18.99 1.28 -9.72
N PHE A 286 18.93 0.01 -9.29
CA PHE A 286 19.59 -0.40 -8.05
C PHE A 286 21.09 -0.15 -8.06
N ARG A 287 21.77 -0.38 -9.20
CA ARG A 287 23.21 -0.06 -9.33
C ARG A 287 23.48 1.44 -9.19
N LYS A 288 22.65 2.29 -9.80
CA LYS A 288 22.71 3.75 -9.59
C LYS A 288 22.41 4.14 -8.14
N ALA A 289 21.44 3.48 -7.51
CA ALA A 289 21.16 3.73 -6.09
C ALA A 289 22.40 3.46 -5.23
N VAL A 290 23.12 2.35 -5.48
CA VAL A 290 24.38 2.04 -4.79
C VAL A 290 25.42 3.13 -5.00
N GLU A 291 25.56 3.65 -6.23
CA GLU A 291 26.52 4.73 -6.55
C GLU A 291 26.22 6.01 -5.75
N TYR A 292 24.99 6.50 -5.79
CA TYR A 292 24.59 7.73 -5.10
C TYR A 292 24.63 7.60 -3.58
N LEU A 293 24.25 6.45 -3.02
CA LEU A 293 24.31 6.22 -1.57
C LEU A 293 25.77 6.13 -1.09
N ASN A 294 26.67 5.54 -1.88
CA ASN A 294 28.10 5.58 -1.56
C ASN A 294 28.68 7.00 -1.66
N GLN A 295 28.25 7.82 -2.63
CA GLN A 295 28.63 9.22 -2.68
C GLN A 295 28.15 9.99 -1.44
N ALA A 296 26.92 9.74 -0.98
CA ALA A 296 26.41 10.34 0.24
C ALA A 296 27.26 9.97 1.47
N ILE A 297 27.67 8.71 1.60
CA ILE A 297 28.54 8.23 2.69
C ILE A 297 29.95 8.84 2.58
N ALA A 298 30.48 8.98 1.36
CA ALA A 298 31.79 9.61 1.17
C ALA A 298 31.79 11.09 1.60
N LEU A 299 30.67 11.79 1.45
CA LEU A 299 30.48 13.19 1.86
C LEU A 299 30.14 13.34 3.35
N ASP A 300 29.46 12.36 3.94
CA ASP A 300 29.15 12.27 5.36
C ASP A 300 29.21 10.80 5.84
N PRO A 301 30.35 10.35 6.37
CA PRO A 301 30.53 8.99 6.87
C PRO A 301 29.63 8.63 8.07
N ASN A 302 28.97 9.60 8.70
CA ASN A 302 28.04 9.37 9.80
C ASN A 302 26.57 9.36 9.36
N TYR A 303 26.29 9.39 8.05
CA TYR A 303 24.94 9.45 7.52
C TYR A 303 24.24 8.09 7.60
N ALA A 304 23.63 7.77 8.73
CA ALA A 304 22.99 6.46 9.01
C ALA A 304 21.95 6.05 7.98
N LEU A 305 21.11 6.98 7.47
CA LEU A 305 20.09 6.68 6.45
C LEU A 305 20.69 6.25 5.10
N ALA A 306 21.88 6.74 4.74
CA ALA A 306 22.55 6.30 3.52
C ALA A 306 23.02 4.84 3.64
N TYR A 307 23.52 4.45 4.81
CA TYR A 307 23.84 3.04 5.09
C TYR A 307 22.60 2.16 5.09
N ALA A 308 21.48 2.61 5.71
CA ALA A 308 20.20 1.88 5.66
C ALA A 308 19.72 1.70 4.21
N GLY A 309 19.84 2.74 3.38
CA GLY A 309 19.52 2.68 1.94
C GLY A 309 20.38 1.66 1.18
N LEU A 310 21.69 1.56 1.46
CA LEU A 310 22.55 0.52 0.89
C LEU A 310 22.14 -0.87 1.35
N ALA A 311 21.82 -1.03 2.64
CA ALA A 311 21.35 -2.30 3.18
C ALA A 311 20.10 -2.80 2.44
N ASP A 312 19.10 -1.94 2.30
CA ASP A 312 17.88 -2.22 1.54
C ASP A 312 18.18 -2.56 0.08
N THR A 313 19.11 -1.83 -0.55
CA THR A 313 19.45 -2.03 -1.96
C THR A 313 20.10 -3.39 -2.18
N TYR A 314 21.08 -3.78 -1.36
CA TYR A 314 21.75 -5.09 -1.49
C TYR A 314 20.82 -6.25 -1.10
N ALA A 315 19.93 -6.07 -0.13
CA ALA A 315 18.91 -7.06 0.21
C ALA A 315 17.98 -7.34 -0.98
N LEU A 316 17.50 -6.29 -1.67
CA LEU A 316 16.62 -6.45 -2.83
C LEU A 316 17.33 -6.93 -4.08
N LEU A 317 18.59 -6.53 -4.33
CA LEU A 317 19.41 -7.10 -5.41
C LEU A 317 19.50 -8.62 -5.29
N SER A 318 19.68 -9.13 -4.06
CA SER A 318 19.72 -10.57 -3.79
C SER A 318 18.35 -11.22 -3.92
N THR A 319 17.31 -10.61 -3.37
CA THR A 319 15.93 -11.13 -3.40
C THR A 319 15.37 -11.22 -4.81
N PHE A 320 15.74 -10.27 -5.69
CA PHE A 320 15.28 -10.25 -7.08
C PHE A 320 16.17 -11.09 -8.03
N GLY A 321 17.24 -11.69 -7.52
CA GLY A 321 18.14 -12.53 -8.30
C GLY A 321 19.13 -11.76 -9.18
N PHE A 322 19.29 -10.43 -8.98
CA PHE A 322 20.28 -9.60 -9.68
C PHE A 322 21.69 -9.73 -9.09
N MET A 323 21.81 -10.35 -7.91
CA MET A 323 23.05 -10.64 -7.23
C MET A 323 22.92 -11.96 -6.45
N PRO A 324 23.95 -12.84 -6.42
CA PRO A 324 23.90 -14.03 -5.59
C PRO A 324 23.67 -13.69 -4.11
N PRO A 325 22.77 -14.41 -3.40
CA PRO A 325 22.54 -14.17 -1.97
C PRO A 325 23.81 -14.26 -1.11
N THR A 326 24.76 -15.12 -1.51
CA THR A 326 26.07 -15.28 -0.85
C THR A 326 26.96 -14.04 -0.94
N GLU A 327 26.70 -13.15 -1.89
CA GLU A 327 27.42 -11.87 -2.06
C GLU A 327 26.63 -10.70 -1.47
N GLY A 328 25.35 -10.59 -1.81
CA GLY A 328 24.55 -9.41 -1.46
C GLY A 328 24.09 -9.38 -0.01
N VAL A 329 23.75 -10.54 0.59
CA VAL A 329 23.28 -10.60 1.98
C VAL A 329 24.36 -10.19 3.00
N PRO A 330 25.64 -10.62 2.89
CA PRO A 330 26.69 -10.10 3.78
C PRO A 330 26.84 -8.58 3.71
N LYS A 331 26.82 -7.99 2.50
CA LYS A 331 26.89 -6.53 2.31
C LYS A 331 25.68 -5.81 2.92
N ALA A 332 24.48 -6.33 2.66
CA ALA A 332 23.26 -5.76 3.24
C ALA A 332 23.32 -5.76 4.77
N ARG A 333 23.79 -6.84 5.37
CA ARG A 333 23.92 -6.97 6.82
C ARG A 333 24.98 -6.04 7.40
N GLU A 334 26.11 -5.91 6.75
CA GLU A 334 27.18 -4.98 7.15
C GLU A 334 26.64 -3.55 7.20
N PHE A 335 26.02 -3.08 6.10
CA PHE A 335 25.46 -1.74 6.02
C PHE A 335 24.30 -1.52 7.01
N ALA A 336 23.43 -2.52 7.22
CA ALA A 336 22.36 -2.40 8.21
C ALA A 336 22.93 -2.27 9.64
N ARG A 337 23.95 -3.05 10.00
CA ARG A 337 24.62 -2.94 11.31
C ARG A 337 25.34 -1.59 11.46
N GLN A 338 25.96 -1.10 10.41
CA GLN A 338 26.59 0.21 10.43
C GLN A 338 25.54 1.31 10.63
N ALA A 339 24.38 1.23 9.96
CA ALA A 339 23.28 2.16 10.17
C ALA A 339 22.79 2.14 11.63
N VAL A 340 22.59 0.96 12.24
CA VAL A 340 22.19 0.82 13.64
C VAL A 340 23.24 1.39 14.59
N SER A 341 24.54 1.20 14.31
CA SER A 341 25.62 1.71 15.15
C SER A 341 25.69 3.24 15.14
N LEU A 342 25.37 3.88 14.00
CA LEU A 342 25.34 5.34 13.86
C LEU A 342 24.03 5.93 14.39
N ASP A 343 22.91 5.27 14.20
CA ASP A 343 21.60 5.69 14.67
C ASP A 343 20.72 4.48 15.02
N GLY A 344 20.75 4.04 16.27
CA GLY A 344 19.90 2.96 16.80
C GLY A 344 18.41 3.30 16.89
N GLY A 345 18.00 4.50 16.48
CA GLY A 345 16.60 4.94 16.43
C GLY A 345 15.91 4.71 15.09
N LEU A 346 16.61 4.18 14.06
CA LEU A 346 16.05 3.90 12.74
C LEU A 346 15.35 2.54 12.71
N ALA A 347 14.12 2.50 12.22
CA ALA A 347 13.35 1.26 12.07
C ALA A 347 13.79 0.46 10.83
N GLU A 348 14.21 1.12 9.77
CA GLU A 348 14.56 0.55 8.46
C GLU A 348 15.66 -0.52 8.58
N PRO A 349 16.84 -0.26 9.18
CA PRO A 349 17.91 -1.25 9.23
C PRO A 349 17.55 -2.46 10.11
N HIS A 350 16.75 -2.26 11.17
CA HIS A 350 16.21 -3.38 11.95
C HIS A 350 15.27 -4.25 11.11
N THR A 351 14.41 -3.63 10.28
CA THR A 351 13.53 -4.36 9.37
C THR A 351 14.33 -5.18 8.36
N THR A 352 15.39 -4.62 7.79
CA THR A 352 16.29 -5.34 6.87
C THR A 352 17.01 -6.49 7.58
N LEU A 353 17.55 -6.27 8.79
CA LEU A 353 18.20 -7.35 9.57
C LEU A 353 17.22 -8.49 9.89
N GLY A 354 15.98 -8.17 10.28
CA GLY A 354 14.92 -9.16 10.50
C GLY A 354 14.63 -9.99 9.25
N TYR A 355 14.53 -9.32 8.09
CA TYR A 355 14.29 -10.00 6.82
C TYR A 355 15.44 -10.93 6.40
N LEU A 356 16.69 -10.49 6.53
CA LEU A 356 17.87 -11.33 6.24
C LEU A 356 17.98 -12.52 7.19
N SER A 357 17.68 -12.32 8.48
CA SER A 357 17.65 -13.41 9.46
C SER A 357 16.61 -14.47 9.11
N LEU A 358 15.42 -14.06 8.64
CA LEU A 358 14.36 -14.98 8.21
C LEU A 358 14.73 -15.75 6.94
N THR A 359 15.12 -15.00 5.89
CA THR A 359 15.17 -15.55 4.52
C THR A 359 16.48 -16.22 4.16
N TYR A 360 17.57 -15.86 4.85
CA TYR A 360 18.91 -16.37 4.57
C TYR A 360 19.48 -17.22 5.70
N ASP A 361 19.35 -16.76 6.95
CA ASP A 361 19.91 -17.47 8.10
C ASP A 361 18.96 -18.52 8.67
N TYR A 362 17.67 -18.41 8.39
CA TYR A 362 16.60 -19.19 9.02
C TYR A 362 16.60 -19.04 10.55
N ASP A 363 16.99 -17.84 11.04
CA ASP A 363 16.95 -17.47 12.46
C ASP A 363 15.63 -16.76 12.78
N PHE A 364 14.60 -17.53 13.07
CA PHE A 364 13.27 -17.02 13.40
C PHE A 364 13.28 -16.17 14.69
N ALA A 365 14.06 -16.56 15.68
CA ALA A 365 14.12 -15.81 16.94
C ALA A 365 14.84 -14.46 16.77
N GLY A 366 15.94 -14.43 16.03
CA GLY A 366 16.63 -13.20 15.65
C GLY A 366 15.75 -12.29 14.80
N SER A 367 15.08 -12.85 13.81
CA SER A 367 14.16 -12.16 12.95
C SER A 367 13.03 -11.48 13.75
N GLU A 368 12.40 -12.21 14.69
CA GLU A 368 11.33 -11.66 15.54
C GLU A 368 11.82 -10.49 16.42
N ARG A 369 13.02 -10.60 17.02
CA ARG A 369 13.58 -9.50 17.82
C ARG A 369 13.77 -8.23 17.00
N GLU A 370 14.30 -8.36 15.80
CA GLU A 370 14.58 -7.22 14.91
C GLU A 370 13.27 -6.56 14.42
N PHE A 371 12.27 -7.34 14.02
CA PHE A 371 10.98 -6.79 13.60
C PHE A 371 10.22 -6.11 14.75
N ARG A 372 10.22 -6.70 15.95
CA ARG A 372 9.62 -6.06 17.13
C ARG A 372 10.33 -4.74 17.43
N ARG A 373 11.66 -4.72 17.33
CA ARG A 373 12.43 -3.49 17.54
C ARG A 373 12.11 -2.43 16.48
N ALA A 374 11.96 -2.81 15.23
CA ALA A 374 11.55 -1.89 14.16
C ALA A 374 10.16 -1.27 14.44
N ILE A 375 9.20 -2.09 14.86
CA ILE A 375 7.82 -1.64 15.17
C ILE A 375 7.80 -0.73 16.43
N GLU A 376 8.61 -1.03 17.45
CA GLU A 376 8.77 -0.14 18.62
C GLU A 376 9.30 1.23 18.22
N LEU A 377 10.27 1.28 17.30
CA LEU A 377 10.89 2.52 16.81
C LEU A 377 9.93 3.33 15.92
N ASN A 378 9.22 2.65 15.02
CA ASN A 378 8.23 3.26 14.15
C ASN A 378 6.98 2.36 14.00
N PRO A 379 5.93 2.56 14.84
CA PRO A 379 4.69 1.77 14.79
C PRO A 379 3.87 1.95 13.51
N ASN A 380 4.23 2.90 12.66
CA ASN A 380 3.56 3.17 11.39
C ASN A 380 4.41 2.74 10.17
N TYR A 381 5.50 1.99 10.38
CA TYR A 381 6.31 1.49 9.29
C TYR A 381 5.70 0.20 8.71
N ALA A 382 4.89 0.37 7.66
CA ALA A 382 4.09 -0.70 7.06
C ALA A 382 4.94 -1.92 6.62
N THR A 383 6.17 -1.70 6.13
CA THR A 383 7.08 -2.77 5.71
C THR A 383 7.51 -3.66 6.88
N ALA A 384 7.71 -3.08 8.08
CA ALA A 384 8.04 -3.86 9.28
C ALA A 384 6.88 -4.80 9.65
N HIS A 385 5.64 -4.30 9.65
CA HIS A 385 4.44 -5.11 9.87
C HIS A 385 4.26 -6.19 8.79
N GLN A 386 4.46 -5.84 7.52
CA GLN A 386 4.37 -6.78 6.40
C GLN A 386 5.33 -7.95 6.57
N TRP A 387 6.61 -7.69 6.80
CA TRP A 387 7.63 -8.74 6.89
C TRP A 387 7.61 -9.47 8.24
N TYR A 388 7.17 -8.81 9.32
CA TYR A 388 6.87 -9.50 10.57
C TYR A 388 5.70 -10.47 10.40
N GLY A 389 4.64 -10.05 9.69
CA GLY A 389 3.54 -10.94 9.31
C GLY A 389 4.03 -12.16 8.49
N GLU A 390 5.00 -11.98 7.58
CA GLU A 390 5.62 -13.09 6.84
C GLU A 390 6.39 -14.05 7.76
N MET A 391 7.17 -13.52 8.69
CA MET A 391 7.90 -14.34 9.67
C MET A 391 6.92 -15.15 10.53
N LEU A 392 5.87 -14.53 11.04
CA LEU A 392 4.83 -15.18 11.85
C LEU A 392 4.09 -16.28 11.06
N LEU A 393 3.75 -15.99 9.79
CA LEU A 393 3.18 -16.98 8.87
C LEU A 393 4.10 -18.21 8.75
N ASN A 394 5.38 -17.99 8.47
CA ASN A 394 6.35 -19.05 8.27
C ASN A 394 6.60 -19.88 9.54
N ALA A 395 6.45 -19.24 10.70
CA ALA A 395 6.46 -19.93 12.01
C ALA A 395 5.17 -20.75 12.27
N GLY A 396 4.10 -20.53 11.49
CA GLY A 396 2.80 -21.16 11.71
C GLY A 396 1.88 -20.41 12.68
N ARG A 397 2.22 -19.15 13.03
CA ARG A 397 1.47 -18.27 13.94
C ARG A 397 0.44 -17.44 13.15
N PHE A 398 -0.58 -18.12 12.60
CA PHE A 398 -1.50 -17.54 11.61
C PHE A 398 -2.32 -16.35 12.12
N ASP A 399 -2.80 -16.39 13.37
CA ASP A 399 -3.63 -15.30 13.91
C ASP A 399 -2.80 -14.01 14.08
N GLU A 400 -1.59 -14.13 14.61
CA GLU A 400 -0.66 -13.00 14.76
C GLU A 400 -0.22 -12.47 13.39
N ALA A 401 0.08 -13.36 12.45
CA ALA A 401 0.39 -12.97 11.07
C ALA A 401 -0.75 -12.18 10.43
N SER A 402 -2.00 -12.62 10.64
CA SER A 402 -3.20 -11.92 10.15
C SER A 402 -3.32 -10.51 10.72
N ALA A 403 -3.01 -10.33 12.02
CA ALA A 403 -3.06 -9.02 12.68
C ALA A 403 -2.01 -8.06 12.07
N GLU A 404 -0.78 -8.53 11.89
CA GLU A 404 0.31 -7.74 11.32
C GLU A 404 0.06 -7.37 9.84
N TYR A 405 -0.42 -8.31 9.01
CA TYR A 405 -0.79 -8.00 7.63
C TYR A 405 -1.96 -7.01 7.54
N ARG A 406 -2.96 -7.12 8.42
CA ARG A 406 -4.06 -6.14 8.46
C ARG A 406 -3.54 -4.77 8.86
N ARG A 407 -2.64 -4.69 9.85
CA ARG A 407 -2.02 -3.43 10.23
C ARG A 407 -1.23 -2.83 9.07
N ALA A 408 -0.47 -3.62 8.34
CA ALA A 408 0.23 -3.17 7.13
C ALA A 408 -0.74 -2.62 6.07
N LEU A 409 -1.89 -3.29 5.85
CA LEU A 409 -2.93 -2.84 4.91
C LEU A 409 -3.67 -1.57 5.38
N GLU A 410 -3.86 -1.37 6.68
CA GLU A 410 -4.40 -0.12 7.23
C GLU A 410 -3.47 1.06 6.95
N LEU A 411 -2.16 0.84 7.11
CA LEU A 411 -1.14 1.84 6.83
C LEU A 411 -1.01 2.10 5.32
N GLU A 412 -0.99 1.03 4.52
CA GLU A 412 -0.81 1.10 3.07
C GLU A 412 -1.87 0.27 2.29
N PRO A 413 -3.12 0.73 2.20
CA PRO A 413 -4.21 -0.04 1.59
C PRO A 413 -4.02 -0.34 0.10
N LEU A 414 -3.22 0.45 -0.60
CA LEU A 414 -3.00 0.36 -2.04
C LEU A 414 -1.60 -0.17 -2.41
N SER A 415 -0.79 -0.57 -1.43
CA SER A 415 0.52 -1.16 -1.66
C SER A 415 0.38 -2.52 -2.34
N LEU A 416 0.87 -2.64 -3.57
CA LEU A 416 0.84 -3.89 -4.33
C LEU A 416 1.56 -5.04 -3.60
N PRO A 417 2.79 -4.84 -3.03
CA PRO A 417 3.47 -5.87 -2.27
C PRO A 417 2.67 -6.36 -1.06
N ILE A 418 2.09 -5.44 -0.26
CA ILE A 418 1.34 -5.81 0.94
C ILE A 418 0.04 -6.54 0.57
N ASN A 419 -0.70 -6.06 -0.44
CA ASN A 419 -1.91 -6.74 -0.92
C ASN A 419 -1.58 -8.14 -1.48
N TRP A 420 -0.47 -8.29 -2.19
CA TRP A 420 0.00 -9.58 -2.70
C TRP A 420 0.43 -10.52 -1.56
N ASP A 421 1.21 -10.06 -0.59
CA ASP A 421 1.64 -10.87 0.55
C ASP A 421 0.47 -11.29 1.43
N PHE A 422 -0.52 -10.43 1.63
CA PHE A 422 -1.76 -10.82 2.31
C PHE A 422 -2.54 -11.88 1.54
N GLY A 423 -2.63 -11.77 0.19
CA GLY A 423 -3.22 -12.82 -0.66
C GLY A 423 -2.45 -14.15 -0.55
N ARG A 424 -1.12 -14.10 -0.46
CA ARG A 424 -0.26 -15.26 -0.22
C ARG A 424 -0.45 -15.85 1.17
N PHE A 425 -0.56 -15.01 2.21
CA PHE A 425 -0.93 -15.43 3.56
C PHE A 425 -2.25 -16.23 3.55
N LEU A 426 -3.26 -15.73 2.85
CA LEU A 426 -4.56 -16.42 2.71
C LEU A 426 -4.40 -17.78 2.01
N TYR A 427 -3.57 -17.86 0.95
CA TYR A 427 -3.25 -19.12 0.27
C TYR A 427 -2.56 -20.13 1.20
N MET A 428 -1.51 -19.70 1.91
CA MET A 428 -0.79 -20.55 2.87
C MET A 428 -1.67 -21.00 4.05
N SER A 429 -2.65 -20.17 4.42
CA SER A 429 -3.68 -20.49 5.42
C SER A 429 -4.84 -21.34 4.88
N ARG A 430 -4.76 -21.79 3.63
CA ARG A 430 -5.77 -22.59 2.90
C ARG A 430 -7.13 -21.89 2.70
N ARG A 431 -7.16 -20.56 2.82
CA ARG A 431 -8.33 -19.70 2.56
C ARG A 431 -8.35 -19.32 1.07
N TYR A 432 -8.50 -20.31 0.19
CA TYR A 432 -8.26 -20.18 -1.24
C TYR A 432 -9.19 -19.19 -1.95
N ASP A 433 -10.48 -19.14 -1.57
CA ASP A 433 -11.44 -18.21 -2.18
C ASP A 433 -11.11 -16.76 -1.83
N GLU A 434 -10.74 -16.50 -0.58
CA GLU A 434 -10.34 -15.18 -0.13
C GLU A 434 -8.97 -14.78 -0.75
N SER A 435 -8.05 -15.73 -0.89
CA SER A 435 -6.79 -15.52 -1.59
C SER A 435 -7.03 -15.13 -3.06
N MET A 436 -7.93 -15.82 -3.74
CA MET A 436 -8.31 -15.50 -5.12
C MET A 436 -8.88 -14.09 -5.22
N ALA A 437 -9.82 -13.73 -4.36
CA ALA A 437 -10.41 -12.40 -4.32
C ALA A 437 -9.35 -11.31 -4.08
N GLN A 438 -8.41 -11.56 -3.14
CA GLN A 438 -7.35 -10.62 -2.80
C GLN A 438 -6.35 -10.43 -3.96
N HIS A 439 -5.96 -11.51 -4.66
CA HIS A 439 -5.08 -11.39 -5.83
C HIS A 439 -5.76 -10.70 -7.01
N LYS A 440 -7.05 -10.96 -7.28
CA LYS A 440 -7.83 -10.22 -8.27
C LYS A 440 -7.88 -8.73 -7.95
N LYS A 441 -8.14 -8.36 -6.69
CA LYS A 441 -8.07 -6.96 -6.24
C LYS A 441 -6.68 -6.35 -6.47
N THR A 442 -5.60 -7.12 -6.23
CA THR A 442 -4.23 -6.63 -6.48
C THR A 442 -3.98 -6.37 -7.97
N ILE A 443 -4.52 -7.23 -8.85
CA ILE A 443 -4.46 -7.06 -10.31
C ILE A 443 -5.33 -5.89 -10.77
N GLU A 444 -6.48 -5.63 -10.16
CA GLU A 444 -7.29 -4.43 -10.42
C GLU A 444 -6.56 -3.14 -10.04
N LEU A 445 -5.75 -3.16 -8.97
CA LEU A 445 -4.92 -2.02 -8.60
C LEU A 445 -3.82 -1.74 -9.63
N ASP A 446 -3.21 -2.80 -10.17
CA ASP A 446 -2.21 -2.72 -11.25
C ASP A 446 -2.18 -4.05 -12.03
N PRO A 447 -2.74 -4.07 -13.26
CA PRO A 447 -2.69 -5.24 -14.13
C PRO A 447 -1.27 -5.68 -14.55
N GLY A 448 -0.28 -4.80 -14.43
CA GLY A 448 1.14 -5.09 -14.70
C GLY A 448 1.88 -5.78 -13.55
N PHE A 449 1.26 -5.97 -12.39
CA PHE A 449 1.93 -6.57 -11.24
C PHE A 449 2.05 -8.10 -11.36
N ALA A 450 3.08 -8.55 -12.04
CA ALA A 450 3.30 -9.95 -12.44
C ALA A 450 3.20 -10.97 -11.27
N ARG A 451 3.64 -10.59 -10.05
CA ARG A 451 3.63 -11.49 -8.88
C ARG A 451 2.23 -11.93 -8.49
N ALA A 452 1.21 -11.07 -8.65
CA ALA A 452 -0.18 -11.43 -8.36
C ALA A 452 -0.69 -12.53 -9.31
N HIS A 453 -0.39 -12.43 -10.60
CA HIS A 453 -0.71 -13.46 -11.59
C HIS A 453 -0.06 -14.80 -11.27
N ARG A 454 1.23 -14.78 -10.87
CA ARG A 454 1.95 -16.00 -10.48
C ARG A 454 1.27 -16.72 -9.29
N THR A 455 0.86 -15.99 -8.25
CA THR A 455 0.23 -16.61 -7.08
C THR A 455 -1.22 -16.99 -7.35
N LEU A 456 -1.94 -16.22 -8.16
CA LEU A 456 -3.28 -16.55 -8.61
C LEU A 456 -3.29 -17.88 -9.40
N ALA A 457 -2.25 -18.13 -10.22
CA ALA A 457 -2.06 -19.42 -10.88
C ALA A 457 -1.98 -20.59 -9.89
N GLU A 458 -1.28 -20.42 -8.75
CA GLU A 458 -1.20 -21.44 -7.70
C GLU A 458 -2.58 -21.67 -7.03
N VAL A 459 -3.36 -20.61 -6.82
CA VAL A 459 -4.72 -20.72 -6.27
C VAL A 459 -5.64 -21.49 -7.22
N TYR A 460 -5.62 -21.18 -8.53
CA TYR A 460 -6.38 -21.92 -9.54
C TYR A 460 -5.96 -23.40 -9.60
N ARG A 461 -4.63 -23.67 -9.53
CA ARG A 461 -4.11 -25.05 -9.48
C ARG A 461 -4.69 -25.86 -8.33
N VAL A 462 -4.68 -25.32 -7.11
CA VAL A 462 -5.22 -26.00 -5.91
C VAL A 462 -6.72 -26.25 -6.05
N LYS A 463 -7.43 -25.37 -6.74
CA LYS A 463 -8.87 -25.54 -7.03
C LYS A 463 -9.16 -26.49 -8.20
N GLY A 464 -8.13 -27.05 -8.85
CA GLY A 464 -8.27 -27.94 -10.00
C GLY A 464 -8.59 -27.22 -11.32
N ASP A 465 -8.57 -25.91 -11.35
CA ASP A 465 -8.80 -25.10 -12.54
C ASP A 465 -7.47 -24.89 -13.29
N TYR A 466 -7.01 -25.95 -13.94
CA TYR A 466 -5.69 -25.96 -14.58
C TYR A 466 -5.61 -25.03 -15.81
N ALA A 467 -6.74 -24.79 -16.48
CA ALA A 467 -6.76 -23.89 -17.63
C ALA A 467 -6.46 -22.45 -17.20
N ASN A 468 -7.15 -21.95 -16.18
CA ASN A 468 -6.87 -20.63 -15.62
C ASN A 468 -5.50 -20.57 -14.92
N ALA A 469 -5.03 -21.67 -14.29
CA ALA A 469 -3.70 -21.73 -13.70
C ALA A 469 -2.59 -21.51 -14.76
N VAL A 470 -2.70 -22.16 -15.91
CA VAL A 470 -1.73 -21.99 -17.01
C VAL A 470 -1.83 -20.60 -17.63
N GLU A 471 -3.04 -20.06 -17.81
CA GLU A 471 -3.22 -18.72 -18.38
C GLU A 471 -2.65 -17.62 -17.47
N GLU A 472 -2.89 -17.68 -16.16
CA GLU A 472 -2.30 -16.74 -15.22
C GLU A 472 -0.77 -16.87 -15.14
N ARG A 473 -0.24 -18.10 -15.27
CA ARG A 473 1.20 -18.32 -15.37
C ARG A 473 1.79 -17.76 -16.67
N ALA A 474 1.07 -17.85 -17.78
CA ALA A 474 1.47 -17.27 -19.05
C ALA A 474 1.50 -15.73 -18.98
N LYS A 475 0.48 -15.12 -18.41
CA LYS A 475 0.46 -13.66 -18.16
C LYS A 475 1.66 -13.22 -17.30
N PHE A 476 2.02 -14.00 -16.28
CA PHE A 476 3.23 -13.71 -15.50
C PHE A 476 4.47 -13.65 -16.40
N PHE A 477 4.67 -14.62 -17.31
CA PHE A 477 5.81 -14.63 -18.24
C PHE A 477 5.75 -13.47 -19.26
N ASP A 478 4.56 -13.15 -19.79
CA ASP A 478 4.39 -12.00 -20.67
C ASP A 478 4.82 -10.70 -19.97
N LEU A 479 4.41 -10.51 -18.72
CA LEU A 479 4.68 -9.30 -17.91
C LEU A 479 6.15 -9.16 -17.50
N ILE A 480 6.89 -10.27 -17.35
CA ILE A 480 8.33 -10.22 -17.06
C ILE A 480 9.21 -10.22 -18.31
N GLY A 481 8.61 -9.99 -19.49
CA GLY A 481 9.36 -9.90 -20.76
C GLY A 481 9.81 -11.24 -21.33
N GLN A 482 9.14 -12.34 -21.02
CA GLN A 482 9.41 -13.70 -21.52
C GLN A 482 8.23 -14.28 -22.31
N PRO A 483 7.72 -13.61 -23.37
CA PRO A 483 6.53 -14.05 -24.10
C PRO A 483 6.71 -15.41 -24.80
N GLN A 484 7.96 -15.80 -25.12
CA GLN A 484 8.27 -17.13 -25.66
C GLN A 484 7.92 -18.25 -24.66
N ASN A 485 8.15 -18.03 -23.35
CA ASN A 485 7.76 -18.99 -22.32
C ASN A 485 6.24 -19.04 -22.14
N ALA A 486 5.56 -17.89 -22.22
CA ALA A 486 4.10 -17.82 -22.20
C ALA A 486 3.47 -18.61 -23.35
N THR A 487 3.98 -18.42 -24.57
CA THR A 487 3.54 -19.17 -25.76
C THR A 487 3.77 -20.67 -25.60
N LEU A 488 4.95 -21.05 -25.12
CA LEU A 488 5.32 -22.46 -24.93
C LEU A 488 4.39 -23.18 -23.94
N ILE A 489 4.09 -22.57 -22.79
CA ILE A 489 3.22 -23.21 -21.79
C ILE A 489 1.77 -23.32 -22.27
N ARG A 490 1.23 -22.30 -22.98
CA ARG A 490 -0.11 -22.37 -23.59
C ARG A 490 -0.19 -23.50 -24.62
N ALA A 491 0.79 -23.58 -25.54
CA ALA A 491 0.84 -24.62 -26.58
C ALA A 491 0.97 -26.03 -25.98
N THR A 492 1.85 -26.19 -24.97
CA THR A 492 2.03 -27.48 -24.29
C THR A 492 0.76 -27.91 -23.56
N PHE A 493 0.10 -26.98 -22.85
CA PHE A 493 -1.15 -27.28 -22.15
C PHE A 493 -2.28 -27.62 -23.13
N ALA A 494 -2.42 -26.90 -24.23
CA ALA A 494 -3.44 -27.19 -25.27
C ALA A 494 -3.26 -28.57 -25.89
N LYS A 495 -2.01 -29.04 -26.04
CA LYS A 495 -1.69 -30.33 -26.66
C LYS A 495 -1.75 -31.50 -25.66
N GLU A 496 -1.22 -31.33 -24.48
CA GLU A 496 -0.93 -32.41 -23.52
C GLU A 496 -1.57 -32.23 -22.13
N GLY A 497 -2.36 -31.17 -21.95
CA GLY A 497 -3.01 -30.85 -20.69
C GLY A 497 -2.06 -30.54 -19.54
N TRP A 498 -2.58 -30.64 -18.31
CA TRP A 498 -1.81 -30.32 -17.10
C TRP A 498 -0.55 -31.21 -16.93
N LEU A 499 -0.63 -32.48 -17.25
CA LEU A 499 0.52 -33.38 -17.17
C LEU A 499 1.64 -32.99 -18.14
N GLY A 500 1.30 -32.53 -19.35
CA GLY A 500 2.27 -31.99 -20.30
C GLY A 500 2.98 -30.76 -19.75
N PHE A 501 2.23 -29.81 -19.16
CA PHE A 501 2.80 -28.65 -18.50
C PHE A 501 3.77 -29.05 -17.35
N LEU A 502 3.39 -29.99 -16.49
CA LEU A 502 4.26 -30.45 -15.40
C LEU A 502 5.55 -31.12 -15.94
N ARG A 503 5.45 -31.93 -17.00
CA ARG A 503 6.63 -32.53 -17.66
C ARG A 503 7.54 -31.45 -18.25
N LEU A 504 6.97 -30.42 -18.86
CA LEU A 504 7.73 -29.29 -19.38
C LEU A 504 8.50 -28.58 -18.25
N VAL A 505 7.86 -28.29 -17.10
CA VAL A 505 8.49 -27.62 -15.95
C VAL A 505 9.64 -28.48 -15.38
N THR A 506 9.49 -29.82 -15.37
CA THR A 506 10.46 -30.75 -14.77
C THR A 506 11.54 -31.23 -15.71
N ALA A 507 11.44 -31.00 -17.01
CA ALA A 507 12.44 -31.42 -18.00
C ALA A 507 13.78 -30.73 -17.76
N GLU A 508 14.89 -31.47 -17.83
CA GLU A 508 16.24 -30.93 -17.56
C GLU A 508 16.62 -29.79 -18.53
N ASN A 509 16.24 -29.90 -19.79
CA ASN A 509 16.52 -28.89 -20.82
C ASN A 509 15.36 -27.90 -21.02
N SER A 510 14.46 -27.76 -20.04
CA SER A 510 13.34 -26.84 -20.15
C SER A 510 13.82 -25.38 -20.07
N PRO A 511 13.35 -24.48 -20.95
CA PRO A 511 13.61 -23.05 -20.81
C PRO A 511 12.95 -22.44 -19.57
N LEU A 512 12.06 -23.19 -18.91
CA LEU A 512 11.43 -22.79 -17.65
C LEU A 512 12.27 -23.17 -16.43
N ARG A 513 13.41 -23.88 -16.63
CA ARG A 513 14.27 -24.36 -15.55
C ARG A 513 15.54 -23.52 -15.46
N ASP A 514 15.67 -22.74 -14.41
CA ASP A 514 16.89 -22.02 -14.03
C ASP A 514 17.39 -22.42 -12.64
N SER A 515 18.58 -22.01 -12.27
CA SER A 515 19.20 -22.31 -10.97
C SER A 515 18.42 -21.77 -9.77
N ASN A 516 17.52 -20.81 -9.99
CA ASN A 516 16.69 -20.17 -8.96
C ASN A 516 15.28 -20.76 -8.91
N ASN A 517 14.98 -21.80 -9.71
CA ASN A 517 13.64 -22.34 -9.88
C ASN A 517 13.40 -23.70 -9.22
N ASN A 518 14.38 -24.20 -8.41
CA ASN A 518 14.29 -25.50 -7.75
C ASN A 518 13.03 -25.66 -6.90
N TRP A 519 12.55 -24.56 -6.31
CA TRP A 519 11.26 -24.51 -5.58
C TRP A 519 10.06 -24.85 -6.46
N VAL A 520 9.98 -24.28 -7.66
CA VAL A 520 8.88 -24.52 -8.60
C VAL A 520 8.96 -25.93 -9.17
N VAL A 521 10.18 -26.40 -9.48
CA VAL A 521 10.44 -27.76 -9.99
C VAL A 521 10.08 -28.80 -8.93
N ALA A 522 10.44 -28.57 -7.65
CA ALA A 522 10.05 -29.46 -6.55
C ALA A 522 8.53 -29.61 -6.44
N LYS A 523 7.81 -28.50 -6.51
CA LYS A 523 6.33 -28.48 -6.51
C LYS A 523 5.75 -29.26 -7.68
N ALA A 524 6.29 -29.07 -8.88
CA ALA A 524 5.86 -29.83 -10.07
C ALA A 524 6.11 -31.34 -9.94
N TYR A 525 7.24 -31.74 -9.33
CA TYR A 525 7.49 -33.17 -9.04
C TYR A 525 6.48 -33.73 -8.02
N LEU A 526 6.03 -32.92 -7.03
CA LEU A 526 4.98 -33.37 -6.09
C LEU A 526 3.64 -33.60 -6.79
N ASP A 527 3.26 -32.71 -7.71
CA ASP A 527 2.04 -32.88 -8.50
C ASP A 527 2.13 -34.12 -9.44
N LEU A 528 3.34 -34.51 -9.85
CA LEU A 528 3.60 -35.76 -10.59
C LEU A 528 3.72 -37.00 -9.67
N GLY A 529 3.61 -36.88 -8.35
CA GLY A 529 3.78 -37.96 -7.38
C GLY A 529 5.23 -38.42 -7.16
N GLN A 530 6.23 -37.68 -7.70
CA GLN A 530 7.66 -38.03 -7.68
C GLN A 530 8.37 -37.41 -6.46
N LYS A 531 8.04 -37.91 -5.24
CA LYS A 531 8.50 -37.35 -3.97
C LYS A 531 10.04 -37.31 -3.84
N ASP A 532 10.76 -38.35 -4.32
CA ASP A 532 12.22 -38.40 -4.22
C ASP A 532 12.88 -37.27 -5.00
N LYS A 533 12.41 -37.00 -6.21
CA LYS A 533 12.90 -35.89 -7.03
C LYS A 533 12.56 -34.53 -6.42
N ALA A 534 11.35 -34.40 -5.85
CA ALA A 534 10.97 -33.18 -5.16
C ALA A 534 11.89 -32.87 -3.98
N VAL A 535 12.20 -33.87 -3.13
CA VAL A 535 13.16 -33.73 -2.01
C VAL A 535 14.56 -33.37 -2.52
N ALA A 536 15.00 -33.97 -3.63
CA ALA A 536 16.30 -33.62 -4.22
C ALA A 536 16.37 -32.15 -4.65
N GLU A 537 15.31 -31.63 -5.29
CA GLU A 537 15.25 -30.21 -5.68
C GLU A 537 15.15 -29.28 -4.46
N LEU A 538 14.44 -29.67 -3.39
CA LEU A 538 14.40 -28.90 -2.15
C LEU A 538 15.78 -28.80 -1.47
N ASN A 539 16.58 -29.89 -1.50
CA ASN A 539 17.95 -29.86 -0.99
C ASN A 539 18.84 -28.93 -1.83
N LYS A 540 18.73 -28.95 -3.16
CA LYS A 540 19.45 -28.00 -4.03
C LYS A 540 19.05 -26.55 -3.70
N ALA A 541 17.75 -26.29 -3.51
CA ALA A 541 17.26 -24.98 -3.10
C ALA A 541 17.87 -24.54 -1.75
N TYR A 542 18.05 -25.46 -0.81
CA TYR A 542 18.69 -25.20 0.48
C TYR A 542 20.18 -24.86 0.34
N GLU A 543 20.91 -25.57 -0.52
CA GLU A 543 22.33 -25.31 -0.79
C GLU A 543 22.58 -23.90 -1.34
N VAL A 544 21.71 -23.43 -2.25
CA VAL A 544 21.82 -22.09 -2.83
C VAL A 544 21.13 -21.01 -1.98
N ARG A 545 20.64 -21.35 -0.78
CA ARG A 545 19.95 -20.42 0.13
C ARG A 545 18.77 -19.70 -0.52
N LEU A 546 17.95 -20.44 -1.28
CA LEU A 546 16.79 -19.86 -1.96
C LEU A 546 15.77 -19.30 -0.96
N SER A 547 15.47 -18.01 -1.05
CA SER A 547 14.59 -17.29 -0.09
C SER A 547 13.20 -17.92 0.05
N SER A 548 12.67 -18.55 -1.03
CA SER A 548 11.36 -19.22 -1.03
C SER A 548 11.26 -20.38 -0.03
N LEU A 549 12.38 -20.93 0.42
CA LEU A 549 12.37 -22.02 1.40
C LEU A 549 11.86 -21.60 2.78
N CYS A 550 11.86 -20.31 3.10
CA CYS A 550 11.26 -19.85 4.36
C CYS A 550 9.76 -20.22 4.47
N TRP A 551 9.08 -20.52 3.35
CA TRP A 551 7.68 -20.97 3.32
C TRP A 551 7.49 -22.48 3.43
N LEU A 552 8.58 -23.27 3.48
CA LEU A 552 8.55 -24.72 3.39
C LEU A 552 7.53 -25.36 4.35
N LYS A 553 7.48 -24.93 5.61
CA LYS A 553 6.59 -25.47 6.65
C LYS A 553 5.09 -25.27 6.34
N VAL A 554 4.73 -24.16 5.71
CA VAL A 554 3.32 -23.71 5.54
C VAL A 554 2.78 -23.89 4.13
N GLU A 555 3.64 -24.11 3.13
CA GLU A 555 3.23 -24.29 1.73
C GLU A 555 2.31 -25.52 1.57
N PRO A 556 1.07 -25.33 1.08
CA PRO A 556 0.09 -26.42 0.91
C PRO A 556 0.58 -27.54 0.01
N GLN A 557 1.36 -27.22 -1.01
CA GLN A 557 1.89 -28.21 -1.97
C GLN A 557 2.90 -29.17 -1.37
N MET A 558 3.45 -28.85 -0.16
CA MET A 558 4.35 -29.73 0.58
C MET A 558 3.61 -30.75 1.45
N ASP A 559 2.29 -30.73 1.53
CA ASP A 559 1.51 -31.66 2.36
C ASP A 559 1.83 -33.14 2.09
N PRO A 560 2.09 -33.61 0.83
CA PRO A 560 2.49 -34.99 0.58
C PRO A 560 3.85 -35.41 1.21
N LEU A 561 4.69 -34.43 1.59
CA LEU A 561 6.00 -34.67 2.22
C LEU A 561 5.99 -34.60 3.75
N ARG A 562 4.89 -34.19 4.39
CA ARG A 562 4.87 -33.94 5.84
C ARG A 562 5.25 -35.17 6.68
N SER A 563 4.98 -36.38 6.18
CA SER A 563 5.35 -37.64 6.82
C SER A 563 6.73 -38.19 6.38
N ASP A 564 7.43 -37.51 5.45
CA ASP A 564 8.72 -37.93 4.95
C ASP A 564 9.83 -37.49 5.93
N PRO A 565 10.65 -38.41 6.45
CA PRO A 565 11.72 -38.06 7.38
C PRO A 565 12.75 -37.08 6.82
N ARG A 566 13.00 -37.09 5.50
CA ARG A 566 13.95 -36.20 4.82
C ARG A 566 13.41 -34.76 4.82
N TYR A 567 12.10 -34.59 4.69
CA TYR A 567 11.45 -33.28 4.80
C TYR A 567 11.52 -32.74 6.23
N THR A 568 11.27 -33.61 7.22
CA THR A 568 11.41 -33.24 8.64
C THR A 568 12.86 -32.84 8.98
N ASP A 569 13.83 -33.54 8.42
CA ASP A 569 15.25 -33.21 8.56
C ASP A 569 15.59 -31.86 7.95
N LEU A 570 15.04 -31.54 6.77
CA LEU A 570 15.22 -30.24 6.13
C LEU A 570 14.63 -29.10 6.97
N LEU A 571 13.39 -29.26 7.49
CA LEU A 571 12.77 -28.28 8.40
C LEU A 571 13.64 -28.04 9.65
N ARG A 572 14.23 -29.11 10.21
CA ARG A 572 15.13 -29.02 11.36
C ARG A 572 16.42 -28.26 11.02
N LYS A 573 17.04 -28.55 9.86
CA LYS A 573 18.25 -27.85 9.37
C LYS A 573 17.98 -26.34 9.15
N MET A 574 16.73 -25.99 8.86
CA MET A 574 16.29 -24.61 8.67
C MET A 574 15.74 -23.97 9.97
N ASN A 575 15.90 -24.60 11.13
CA ASN A 575 15.50 -24.09 12.44
C ASN A 575 14.02 -23.65 12.52
N PHE A 576 13.12 -24.27 11.74
CA PHE A 576 11.71 -23.96 11.88
C PHE A 576 11.22 -24.19 13.31
N PRO A 577 10.44 -23.25 13.89
CA PRO A 577 9.84 -23.44 15.20
C PRO A 577 8.96 -24.70 15.21
N LYS A 578 8.94 -25.41 16.36
CA LYS A 578 8.17 -26.65 16.53
C LYS A 578 6.67 -26.44 16.42
#